data_337b0840664b15570f1b93ccb769ba46
#
_entry.id   337b0840664b15570f1b93ccb769ba46
#
_cell.length_a   1.000
_cell.length_b   1.000
_cell.length_c   1.000
_cell.angle_alpha   90.00
_cell.angle_beta   90.00
_cell.angle_gamma   90.00
#
_symmetry.space_group_name_H-M   'P 1'
#
loop_
_entity.id
_entity.type
_entity.pdbx_description
1 polymer ?
#
loop_
_entity_poly.entity_id
_entity_poly.type
_entity_poly.pdbx_seq_one_letter_code
_entity_poly.pdbx_strand_id
1 'polypeptide(L)'
;MEEKYKGFTPDYIDTLLPKQIFVFGSNALGYHTGGASGTARKKFGAVWGQAEGLQGQCYAIPVDYGKNVRKDKEVKEAVERFITFANDHPDMFFLVTRVGCGIAGYHDEEIAQFFVGALELKNVSLPKSFVDALGGGEVHYDLERFVEAQELDYVSALNEVKNGEKRGHWIWYIFPQIKGLGHSYNL
;
A
#
# COMPACT_ATOMS: atom_id res chain seq x y z
N MET A 1 -11.77 -17.72 2.97
CA MET A 1 -10.83 -16.92 3.78
C MET A 1 -10.94 -15.50 3.24
N GLU A 2 -11.57 -14.61 3.98
CA GLU A 2 -11.77 -13.23 3.54
C GLU A 2 -10.42 -12.54 3.39
N GLU A 3 -10.19 -11.95 2.22
CA GLU A 3 -9.03 -11.13 1.90
C GLU A 3 -9.06 -9.86 2.77
N LYS A 4 -8.37 -9.90 3.90
CA LYS A 4 -8.33 -8.78 4.86
C LYS A 4 -7.64 -7.53 4.31
N TYR A 5 -6.99 -7.60 3.16
CA TYR A 5 -6.28 -6.50 2.50
C TYR A 5 -6.46 -6.55 0.98
N LYS A 6 -7.69 -6.32 0.49
CA LYS A 6 -7.89 -5.84 -0.88
C LYS A 6 -7.55 -4.36 -0.88
N GLY A 7 -6.38 -3.98 -1.36
CA GLY A 7 -5.98 -2.58 -1.44
C GLY A 7 -4.51 -2.35 -1.10
N PHE A 8 -4.25 -1.22 -0.48
CA PHE A 8 -2.90 -0.79 -0.12
C PHE A 8 -2.45 -1.37 1.21
N THR A 9 -1.13 -1.51 1.38
CA THR A 9 -0.55 -1.83 2.68
C THR A 9 -0.94 -0.75 3.69
N PRO A 10 -1.49 -1.13 4.87
CA PRO A 10 -1.82 -0.17 5.92
C PRO A 10 -0.57 0.53 6.46
N ASP A 11 -0.71 1.80 6.85
CA ASP A 11 0.37 2.55 7.49
C ASP A 11 0.81 1.95 8.83
N TYR A 12 -0.11 1.26 9.50
CA TYR A 12 0.10 0.60 10.79
C TYR A 12 -0.24 -0.87 10.73
N ILE A 13 0.74 -1.74 11.02
CA ILE A 13 0.59 -3.20 11.08
C ILE A 13 1.04 -3.68 12.44
N ASP A 14 0.06 -4.07 13.27
CA ASP A 14 0.32 -4.59 14.62
C ASP A 14 0.31 -6.11 14.69
N THR A 15 -0.46 -6.75 13.84
CA THR A 15 -0.66 -8.20 13.79
C THR A 15 -0.70 -8.67 12.36
N LEU A 16 -0.21 -9.88 12.13
CA LEU A 16 -0.23 -10.55 10.84
C LEU A 16 -1.12 -11.79 10.90
N LEU A 17 -1.82 -12.07 9.81
CA LEU A 17 -2.45 -13.38 9.62
C LEU A 17 -1.39 -14.43 9.27
N PRO A 18 -1.71 -15.74 9.41
CA PRO A 18 -0.85 -16.79 8.89
C PRO A 18 -0.52 -16.54 7.41
N LYS A 19 0.77 -16.71 7.05
CA LYS A 19 1.32 -16.47 5.71
C LYS A 19 1.38 -15.00 5.25
N GLN A 20 0.96 -14.04 6.05
CA GLN A 20 1.28 -12.64 5.80
C GLN A 20 2.71 -12.35 6.24
N ILE A 21 3.44 -11.60 5.42
CA ILE A 21 4.83 -11.25 5.61
C ILE A 21 4.97 -9.74 5.65
N PHE A 22 5.54 -9.23 6.74
CA PHE A 22 5.82 -7.81 6.92
C PHE A 22 7.12 -7.45 6.21
N VAL A 23 7.06 -6.67 5.13
CA VAL A 23 8.23 -6.26 4.36
C VAL A 23 8.71 -4.91 4.82
N PHE A 24 9.98 -4.81 5.21
CA PHE A 24 10.54 -3.60 5.82
C PHE A 24 11.93 -3.25 5.30
N GLY A 25 12.27 -1.95 5.38
CA GLY A 25 13.62 -1.47 5.10
C GLY A 25 14.59 -1.76 6.25
N SER A 26 15.68 -2.42 5.94
CA SER A 26 16.78 -2.74 6.85
C SER A 26 18.00 -1.87 6.57
N ASN A 27 18.91 -1.74 7.53
CA ASN A 27 20.24 -1.29 7.23
C ASN A 27 21.14 -2.45 6.74
N ALA A 28 22.22 -2.12 6.07
CA ALA A 28 23.13 -3.10 5.47
C ALA A 28 23.82 -4.05 6.50
N LEU A 29 23.75 -3.73 7.79
CA LEU A 29 24.32 -4.55 8.87
C LEU A 29 23.22 -5.39 9.59
N GLY A 30 21.94 -5.22 9.22
CA GLY A 30 20.83 -5.91 9.85
C GLY A 30 20.52 -5.43 11.29
N TYR A 31 20.88 -4.19 11.64
CA TYR A 31 20.62 -3.63 12.96
C TYR A 31 19.20 -3.04 12.98
N HIS A 32 18.26 -3.82 13.47
CA HIS A 32 16.84 -3.48 13.51
C HIS A 32 16.51 -2.68 14.77
N THR A 33 16.88 -1.39 14.82
CA THR A 33 16.82 -0.56 16.04
C THR A 33 15.52 0.22 16.19
N GLY A 34 14.89 0.69 15.11
CA GLY A 34 13.72 1.55 15.20
C GLY A 34 12.83 1.53 13.97
N GLY A 35 11.73 2.29 13.99
CA GLY A 35 10.76 2.34 12.91
C GLY A 35 10.20 0.96 12.52
N ALA A 36 10.01 0.70 11.24
CA ALA A 36 9.51 -0.56 10.73
C ALA A 36 10.43 -1.74 11.07
N SER A 37 11.76 -1.55 11.01
CA SER A 37 12.73 -2.61 11.38
C SER A 37 12.67 -2.96 12.87
N GLY A 38 12.49 -1.98 13.75
CA GLY A 38 12.26 -2.20 15.18
C GLY A 38 10.96 -2.95 15.47
N THR A 39 9.90 -2.64 14.71
CA THR A 39 8.61 -3.37 14.78
C THR A 39 8.79 -4.80 14.31
N ALA A 40 9.45 -5.03 13.18
CA ALA A 40 9.75 -6.35 12.65
C ALA A 40 10.49 -7.22 13.68
N ARG A 41 11.50 -6.66 14.36
CA ARG A 41 12.23 -7.36 15.40
C ARG A 41 11.39 -7.69 16.62
N LYS A 42 10.57 -6.75 17.09
CA LYS A 42 9.78 -6.93 18.32
C LYS A 42 8.58 -7.86 18.13
N LYS A 43 7.98 -7.87 16.94
CA LYS A 43 6.67 -8.51 16.69
C LYS A 43 6.71 -9.65 15.68
N PHE A 44 7.58 -9.60 14.69
CA PHE A 44 7.52 -10.48 13.52
C PHE A 44 8.76 -11.35 13.32
N GLY A 45 9.69 -11.33 14.27
CA GLY A 45 10.83 -12.27 14.30
C GLY A 45 12.00 -11.88 13.42
N ALA A 46 12.20 -10.57 13.13
CA ALA A 46 13.42 -10.14 12.46
C ALA A 46 14.67 -10.40 13.32
N VAL A 47 15.71 -10.93 12.68
CA VAL A 47 16.93 -11.39 13.31
C VAL A 47 18.01 -10.30 13.27
N TRP A 48 18.59 -10.01 14.43
CA TRP A 48 19.70 -9.07 14.52
C TRP A 48 20.90 -9.56 13.71
N GLY A 49 21.43 -8.71 12.85
CA GLY A 49 22.55 -9.03 11.96
C GLY A 49 22.16 -9.64 10.63
N GLN A 50 20.86 -9.94 10.40
CA GLN A 50 20.36 -10.39 9.10
C GLN A 50 19.76 -9.20 8.34
N ALA A 51 20.53 -8.65 7.40
CA ALA A 51 20.17 -7.45 6.66
C ALA A 51 19.11 -7.68 5.58
N GLU A 52 19.00 -8.89 5.03
CA GLU A 52 18.16 -9.20 3.87
C GLU A 52 17.44 -10.53 3.99
N GLY A 53 16.30 -10.65 3.31
CA GLY A 53 15.58 -11.89 3.12
C GLY A 53 14.53 -12.19 4.19
N LEU A 54 13.91 -13.37 4.04
CA LEU A 54 12.86 -13.85 4.93
C LEU A 54 13.42 -14.24 6.30
N GLN A 55 12.76 -13.78 7.34
CA GLN A 55 13.12 -14.06 8.74
C GLN A 55 11.86 -13.97 9.61
N GLY A 56 11.51 -15.07 10.28
CA GLY A 56 10.23 -15.17 10.98
C GLY A 56 9.04 -14.88 10.04
N GLN A 57 8.17 -13.95 10.44
CA GLN A 57 7.04 -13.47 9.63
C GLN A 57 7.33 -12.11 8.95
N CYS A 58 8.61 -11.84 8.62
CA CYS A 58 8.99 -10.61 7.94
C CYS A 58 10.08 -10.84 6.89
N TYR A 59 10.21 -9.88 5.98
CA TYR A 59 11.23 -9.86 4.93
C TYR A 59 11.98 -8.52 4.98
N ALA A 60 13.28 -8.57 5.09
CA ALA A 60 14.14 -7.40 5.15
C ALA A 60 14.69 -7.04 3.77
N ILE A 61 14.66 -5.74 3.43
CA ILE A 61 15.28 -5.18 2.23
C ILE A 61 16.32 -4.15 2.68
N PRO A 62 17.63 -4.36 2.40
CA PRO A 62 18.67 -3.41 2.78
C PRO A 62 18.54 -2.12 1.96
N VAL A 63 18.28 -1.02 2.65
CA VAL A 63 18.10 0.32 2.04
C VAL A 63 18.94 1.41 2.71
N ASP A 64 19.46 1.14 3.92
CA ASP A 64 20.28 2.09 4.67
C ASP A 64 21.72 1.56 4.77
N TYR A 65 22.64 2.27 4.15
CA TYR A 65 24.07 1.96 4.11
C TYR A 65 24.91 2.89 4.97
N GLY A 66 24.26 3.63 5.86
CA GLY A 66 24.89 4.58 6.76
C GLY A 66 24.60 6.03 6.43
N LYS A 67 25.00 6.92 7.31
CA LYS A 67 24.67 8.34 7.23
C LYS A 67 25.12 8.96 5.90
N ASN A 68 24.16 9.51 5.16
CA ASN A 68 24.34 10.17 3.88
C ASN A 68 24.94 9.30 2.74
N VAL A 69 24.80 7.97 2.85
CA VAL A 69 25.25 7.04 1.79
C VAL A 69 24.03 6.49 1.07
N ARG A 70 23.78 6.99 -0.15
CA ARG A 70 22.78 6.41 -1.06
C ARG A 70 23.47 5.40 -1.99
N LYS A 71 22.85 4.26 -2.15
CA LYS A 71 23.28 3.17 -3.01
C LYS A 71 22.10 2.66 -3.84
N ASP A 72 21.63 3.53 -4.74
CA ASP A 72 20.41 3.28 -5.50
C ASP A 72 20.46 1.97 -6.31
N LYS A 73 21.62 1.62 -6.85
CA LYS A 73 21.81 0.36 -7.58
C LYS A 73 21.63 -0.85 -6.65
N GLU A 74 22.31 -0.86 -5.50
CA GLU A 74 22.24 -1.95 -4.53
C GLU A 74 20.83 -2.09 -3.95
N VAL A 75 20.15 -0.96 -3.68
CA VAL A 75 18.77 -0.94 -3.20
C VAL A 75 17.82 -1.49 -4.27
N LYS A 76 17.97 -1.07 -5.52
CA LYS A 76 17.18 -1.58 -6.64
C LYS A 76 17.34 -3.09 -6.79
N GLU A 77 18.58 -3.59 -6.79
CA GLU A 77 18.88 -5.01 -6.86
C GLU A 77 18.27 -5.80 -5.68
N ALA A 78 18.27 -5.24 -4.47
CA ALA A 78 17.64 -5.86 -3.32
C ALA A 78 16.10 -5.93 -3.45
N VAL A 79 15.48 -4.89 -4.00
CA VAL A 79 14.04 -4.88 -4.30
C VAL A 79 13.72 -5.90 -5.40
N GLU A 80 14.54 -6.01 -6.44
CA GLU A 80 14.36 -7.00 -7.50
C GLU A 80 14.44 -8.44 -6.96
N ARG A 81 15.38 -8.71 -6.03
CA ARG A 81 15.44 -10.01 -5.33
C ARG A 81 14.19 -10.28 -4.49
N PHE A 82 13.66 -9.27 -3.81
CA PHE A 82 12.39 -9.38 -3.10
C PHE A 82 11.23 -9.71 -4.03
N ILE A 83 11.11 -9.02 -5.18
CA ILE A 83 10.05 -9.26 -6.17
C ILE A 83 10.14 -10.68 -6.71
N THR A 84 11.35 -11.16 -7.05
CA THR A 84 11.58 -12.54 -7.47
C THR A 84 11.15 -13.53 -6.38
N PHE A 85 11.56 -13.27 -5.12
CA PHE A 85 11.17 -14.10 -3.99
C PHE A 85 9.65 -14.16 -3.82
N ALA A 86 8.96 -13.02 -3.91
CA ALA A 86 7.51 -12.96 -3.77
C ALA A 86 6.79 -13.72 -4.91
N ASN A 87 7.28 -13.62 -6.14
CA ASN A 87 6.77 -14.37 -7.28
C ASN A 87 6.90 -15.89 -7.08
N ASP A 88 8.01 -16.34 -6.51
CA ASP A 88 8.30 -17.76 -6.26
C ASP A 88 7.54 -18.33 -5.05
N HIS A 89 6.89 -17.48 -4.25
CA HIS A 89 6.14 -17.85 -3.06
C HIS A 89 4.69 -17.33 -3.10
N PRO A 90 3.87 -17.81 -4.05
CA PRO A 90 2.50 -17.34 -4.23
C PRO A 90 1.55 -17.71 -3.09
N ASP A 91 1.98 -18.60 -2.20
CA ASP A 91 1.25 -19.00 -0.98
C ASP A 91 1.47 -18.05 0.21
N MET A 92 2.39 -17.09 0.10
CA MET A 92 2.62 -16.01 1.06
C MET A 92 2.03 -14.70 0.55
N PHE A 93 1.65 -13.79 1.46
CA PHE A 93 1.14 -12.46 1.13
C PHE A 93 2.01 -11.38 1.76
N PHE A 94 2.60 -10.54 0.94
CA PHE A 94 3.62 -9.56 1.34
C PHE A 94 3.01 -8.17 1.53
N LEU A 95 3.12 -7.64 2.73
CA LEU A 95 2.70 -6.29 3.09
C LEU A 95 3.93 -5.38 3.10
N VAL A 96 4.16 -4.66 2.01
CA VAL A 96 5.32 -3.78 1.87
C VAL A 96 5.06 -2.47 2.60
N THR A 97 5.90 -2.14 3.59
CA THR A 97 5.86 -0.84 4.26
C THR A 97 6.50 0.25 3.37
N ARG A 98 6.53 1.51 3.82
CA ARG A 98 7.24 2.60 3.12
C ARG A 98 8.76 2.42 3.24
N VAL A 99 9.24 1.35 2.59
CA VAL A 99 10.64 0.94 2.57
C VAL A 99 11.51 2.09 2.05
N GLY A 100 12.59 2.43 2.77
CA GLY A 100 13.53 3.48 2.38
C GLY A 100 13.11 4.90 2.74
N CYS A 101 11.84 5.18 3.03
CA CYS A 101 11.34 6.53 3.29
C CYS A 101 11.59 7.06 4.71
N GLY A 102 12.32 6.33 5.53
CA GLY A 102 12.74 6.74 6.87
C GLY A 102 14.18 7.26 6.88
N ILE A 103 15.04 6.62 7.68
CA ILE A 103 16.45 7.01 7.88
C ILE A 103 17.26 6.99 6.57
N ALA A 104 16.93 6.10 5.63
CA ALA A 104 17.59 6.02 4.33
C ALA A 104 17.32 7.24 3.42
N GLY A 105 16.28 8.03 3.72
CA GLY A 105 16.05 9.36 3.13
C GLY A 105 15.53 9.35 1.70
N TYR A 106 14.94 8.24 1.23
CA TYR A 106 14.24 8.22 -0.06
C TYR A 106 12.89 8.93 0.03
N HIS A 107 12.51 9.63 -1.02
CA HIS A 107 11.13 10.05 -1.24
C HIS A 107 10.32 8.91 -1.86
N ASP A 108 8.99 8.91 -1.64
CA ASP A 108 8.11 7.85 -2.16
C ASP A 108 8.22 7.70 -3.68
N GLU A 109 8.32 8.82 -4.40
CA GLU A 109 8.43 8.87 -5.87
C GLU A 109 9.72 8.23 -6.39
N GLU A 110 10.80 8.29 -5.59
CA GLU A 110 12.10 7.71 -5.97
C GLU A 110 12.11 6.20 -5.76
N ILE A 111 11.77 5.76 -4.55
CA ILE A 111 11.87 4.36 -4.16
C ILE A 111 10.77 3.50 -4.81
N ALA A 112 9.58 4.07 -5.05
CA ALA A 112 8.48 3.37 -5.70
C ALA A 112 8.86 2.83 -7.07
N GLN A 113 9.72 3.56 -7.83
CA GLN A 113 10.17 3.12 -9.16
C GLN A 113 10.89 1.76 -9.13
N PHE A 114 11.49 1.38 -8.01
CA PHE A 114 12.14 0.08 -7.87
C PHE A 114 11.10 -1.05 -7.66
N PHE A 115 9.88 -0.70 -7.21
CA PHE A 115 8.80 -1.65 -6.96
C PHE A 115 7.82 -1.82 -8.13
N VAL A 116 8.09 -1.24 -9.29
CA VAL A 116 7.19 -1.32 -10.45
C VAL A 116 6.81 -2.75 -10.82
N GLY A 117 7.75 -3.68 -10.75
CA GLY A 117 7.50 -5.10 -11.01
C GLY A 117 6.61 -5.79 -9.97
N ALA A 118 6.41 -5.19 -8.81
CA ALA A 118 5.53 -5.75 -7.79
C ALA A 118 4.04 -5.46 -8.05
N LEU A 119 3.72 -4.50 -8.94
CA LEU A 119 2.33 -4.16 -9.30
C LEU A 119 1.59 -5.33 -9.97
N GLU A 120 2.31 -6.22 -10.63
CA GLU A 120 1.74 -7.37 -11.34
C GLU A 120 1.53 -8.59 -10.41
N LEU A 121 2.08 -8.54 -9.19
CA LEU A 121 2.02 -9.65 -8.25
C LEU A 121 0.76 -9.57 -7.38
N LYS A 122 -0.11 -10.58 -7.46
CA LYS A 122 -1.36 -10.65 -6.70
C LYS A 122 -1.16 -10.84 -5.20
N ASN A 123 0.01 -11.28 -4.79
CA ASN A 123 0.39 -11.58 -3.42
C ASN A 123 1.29 -10.50 -2.79
N VAL A 124 1.41 -9.34 -3.42
CA VAL A 124 2.13 -8.18 -2.88
C VAL A 124 1.20 -6.99 -2.77
N SER A 125 1.14 -6.39 -1.59
CA SER A 125 0.48 -5.11 -1.36
C SER A 125 1.53 -4.03 -1.14
N LEU A 126 1.38 -2.90 -1.84
CA LEU A 126 2.25 -1.74 -1.72
C LEU A 126 1.59 -0.63 -0.89
N PRO A 127 2.36 0.29 -0.28
CA PRO A 127 1.82 1.51 0.30
C PRO A 127 1.07 2.33 -0.75
N LYS A 128 0.00 3.00 -0.33
CA LYS A 128 -0.77 3.88 -1.23
C LYS A 128 0.12 4.93 -1.90
N SER A 129 1.05 5.52 -1.16
CA SER A 129 1.99 6.52 -1.69
C SER A 129 2.88 5.98 -2.81
N PHE A 130 3.28 4.69 -2.75
CA PHE A 130 4.06 4.07 -3.83
C PHE A 130 3.21 3.85 -5.08
N VAL A 131 1.98 3.36 -4.91
CA VAL A 131 1.06 3.14 -6.03
C VAL A 131 0.70 4.47 -6.70
N ASP A 132 0.41 5.51 -5.92
CA ASP A 132 0.15 6.86 -6.44
C ASP A 132 1.36 7.41 -7.23
N ALA A 133 2.58 7.22 -6.72
CA ALA A 133 3.83 7.66 -7.37
C ALA A 133 4.12 6.90 -8.68
N LEU A 134 3.70 5.66 -8.79
CA LEU A 134 3.87 4.84 -9.99
C LEU A 134 2.82 5.11 -11.08
N GLY A 135 1.89 6.06 -10.83
CA GLY A 135 0.77 6.30 -11.75
C GLY A 135 -0.16 5.09 -11.89
N GLY A 136 0.03 4.09 -11.06
CA GLY A 136 -0.74 2.86 -10.98
C GLY A 136 -2.05 3.02 -10.23
N GLY A 137 -2.58 4.20 -10.24
CA GLY A 137 -3.90 4.46 -9.71
C GLY A 137 -5.02 4.17 -10.70
N GLU A 138 -5.11 2.99 -11.28
CA GLU A 138 -6.41 2.37 -11.26
C GLU A 138 -6.64 1.96 -9.80
N VAL A 139 -7.06 2.92 -9.02
CA VAL A 139 -7.76 2.64 -7.78
C VAL A 139 -8.91 1.76 -8.25
N HIS A 140 -8.87 0.48 -7.95
CA HIS A 140 -10.06 -0.34 -7.96
C HIS A 140 -10.96 0.28 -6.90
N TYR A 141 -11.60 1.37 -7.28
CA TYR A 141 -12.75 1.86 -6.54
C TYR A 141 -13.70 0.67 -6.53
N ASP A 142 -14.10 0.24 -5.37
CA ASP A 142 -15.26 -0.63 -5.24
C ASP A 142 -16.46 0.16 -5.77
N LEU A 143 -16.57 0.18 -7.11
CA LEU A 143 -17.65 0.85 -7.81
C LEU A 143 -18.94 0.05 -7.68
N GLU A 144 -18.87 -1.24 -7.32
CA GLU A 144 -20.05 -2.09 -7.14
C GLU A 144 -21.00 -1.48 -6.11
N ARG A 145 -20.49 -1.00 -4.96
CA ARG A 145 -21.32 -0.31 -3.97
C ARG A 145 -22.01 0.95 -4.52
N PHE A 146 -21.40 1.65 -5.47
CA PHE A 146 -22.01 2.81 -6.14
C PHE A 146 -23.02 2.37 -7.18
N VAL A 147 -22.74 1.30 -7.93
CA VAL A 147 -23.67 0.72 -8.90
C VAL A 147 -24.90 0.19 -8.19
N GLU A 148 -24.76 -0.55 -7.10
CA GLU A 148 -25.87 -1.05 -6.28
C GLU A 148 -26.71 0.12 -5.71
N ALA A 149 -26.06 1.15 -5.16
CA ALA A 149 -26.78 2.32 -4.67
C ALA A 149 -27.48 3.10 -5.81
N GLN A 150 -26.87 3.17 -6.99
CA GLN A 150 -27.48 3.78 -8.17
C GLN A 150 -28.69 2.99 -8.64
N GLU A 151 -28.63 1.66 -8.70
CA GLU A 151 -29.78 0.82 -9.11
C GLU A 151 -31.00 1.04 -8.23
N LEU A 152 -30.80 1.20 -6.91
CA LEU A 152 -31.88 1.42 -5.95
C LEU A 152 -32.56 2.79 -6.13
N ASP A 153 -31.79 3.83 -6.40
CA ASP A 153 -32.28 5.21 -6.37
C ASP A 153 -32.41 5.88 -7.75
N TYR A 154 -31.90 5.24 -8.81
CA TYR A 154 -31.84 5.85 -10.16
C TYR A 154 -33.21 6.35 -10.66
N VAL A 155 -34.24 5.51 -10.53
CA VAL A 155 -35.58 5.85 -11.00
C VAL A 155 -36.18 7.03 -10.21
N SER A 156 -35.96 7.05 -8.91
CA SER A 156 -36.39 8.13 -8.02
C SER A 156 -35.65 9.43 -8.36
N ALA A 157 -34.33 9.37 -8.48
CA ALA A 157 -33.48 10.49 -8.86
C ALA A 157 -33.89 11.08 -10.23
N LEU A 158 -34.12 10.22 -11.22
CA LEU A 158 -34.54 10.63 -12.55
C LEU A 158 -35.91 11.36 -12.55
N ASN A 159 -36.86 10.89 -11.74
CA ASN A 159 -38.17 11.51 -11.60
C ASN A 159 -38.05 12.86 -10.90
N GLU A 160 -37.25 12.98 -9.87
CA GLU A 160 -36.98 14.25 -9.17
C GLU A 160 -36.35 15.29 -10.14
N VAL A 161 -35.36 14.87 -10.94
CA VAL A 161 -34.74 15.74 -11.96
C VAL A 161 -35.75 16.19 -13.01
N LYS A 162 -36.59 15.27 -13.51
CA LYS A 162 -37.65 15.61 -14.50
C LYS A 162 -38.68 16.59 -13.96
N ASN A 163 -38.97 16.49 -12.67
CA ASN A 163 -39.93 17.35 -12.00
C ASN A 163 -39.33 18.69 -11.52
N GLY A 164 -38.02 18.88 -11.69
CA GLY A 164 -37.30 20.08 -11.25
C GLY A 164 -37.19 20.22 -9.74
N GLU A 165 -37.45 19.18 -8.97
CA GLU A 165 -37.42 19.19 -7.51
C GLU A 165 -36.55 18.07 -6.97
N LYS A 166 -35.44 18.44 -6.30
CA LYS A 166 -34.59 17.50 -5.58
C LYS A 166 -35.09 17.28 -4.15
N ARG A 167 -35.46 16.06 -3.80
CA ARG A 167 -35.95 15.66 -2.47
C ARG A 167 -35.03 14.61 -1.82
N GLY A 168 -34.49 13.65 -2.56
CA GLY A 168 -33.65 12.56 -2.09
C GLY A 168 -32.18 12.96 -1.91
N HIS A 169 -31.38 12.04 -1.32
CA HIS A 169 -29.95 12.25 -1.05
C HIS A 169 -29.02 11.62 -2.10
N TRP A 170 -29.53 11.30 -3.27
CA TRP A 170 -28.88 10.54 -4.34
C TRP A 170 -27.72 11.25 -5.05
N ILE A 171 -27.51 12.55 -4.85
CA ILE A 171 -26.51 13.34 -5.58
C ILE A 171 -25.07 12.82 -5.43
N TRP A 172 -24.77 12.21 -4.29
CA TRP A 172 -23.42 11.78 -3.94
C TRP A 172 -22.94 10.54 -4.71
N TYR A 173 -23.84 9.70 -5.20
CA TYR A 173 -23.54 8.48 -5.91
C TYR A 173 -24.11 8.42 -7.33
N ILE A 174 -25.14 9.23 -7.66
CA ILE A 174 -25.60 9.41 -9.03
C ILE A 174 -24.66 10.35 -9.81
N PHE A 175 -24.12 11.38 -9.15
CA PHE A 175 -23.12 12.29 -9.71
C PHE A 175 -21.86 12.26 -8.84
N PRO A 176 -20.90 11.35 -9.12
CA PRO A 176 -19.67 11.27 -8.35
C PRO A 176 -18.94 12.60 -8.31
N GLN A 177 -18.65 13.09 -7.11
CA GLN A 177 -17.96 14.37 -6.91
C GLN A 177 -16.46 14.17 -6.93
N ILE A 178 -15.77 14.89 -7.79
CA ILE A 178 -14.31 14.93 -7.79
C ILE A 178 -13.84 15.69 -6.54
N LYS A 179 -12.88 15.13 -5.82
CA LYS A 179 -12.27 15.75 -4.64
C LYS A 179 -11.77 17.15 -4.99
N GLY A 180 -12.31 18.19 -4.31
CA GLY A 180 -11.99 19.59 -4.58
C GLY A 180 -13.05 20.38 -5.34
N LEU A 181 -14.11 19.75 -5.84
CA LEU A 181 -15.28 20.42 -6.40
C LEU A 181 -16.37 20.55 -5.31
N GLY A 182 -16.29 21.56 -4.52
CA GLY A 182 -17.33 21.91 -3.56
C GLY A 182 -16.77 22.23 -2.19
N HIS A 183 -16.80 23.50 -1.86
CA HIS A 183 -16.71 23.98 -0.48
C HIS A 183 -18.13 24.20 -0.01
N SER A 184 -18.71 23.28 0.78
CA SER A 184 -19.87 23.65 1.58
C SER A 184 -19.35 24.44 2.80
N TYR A 185 -19.50 25.74 2.73
CA TYR A 185 -19.57 26.53 3.94
C TYR A 185 -20.94 26.25 4.54
N ASN A 186 -20.96 25.64 5.73
CA ASN A 186 -22.13 25.49 6.61
C ASN A 186 -22.53 24.04 6.90
N LEU A 187 -22.83 23.76 8.05
CA LEU A 187 -23.21 24.46 9.31
C LEU A 187 -22.92 23.57 10.49
#